data_6a436dc8c5e7b2533ece881751ec1d44
#
_entry.id   6a436dc8c5e7b2533ece881751ec1d44
#
_cell.length_a   1.000
_cell.length_b   1.000
_cell.length_c   1.000
_cell.angle_alpha   90.00
_cell.angle_beta   90.00
_cell.angle_gamma   90.00
#
_symmetry.space_group_name_H-M   'P 1'
#
loop_
_entity.id
_entity.type
_entity.pdbx_description
1 polymer ?
#
loop_
_entity_poly.entity_id
_entity_poly.type
_entity_poly.pdbx_seq_one_letter_code
_entity_poly.pdbx_strand_id
1 'polypeptide(L)'
;IYVRKCTQQDMYKRNIQTRQNDISGNAKMTGTDMSEMPGNDTEDNKTEISDTDRSDTEYLSFYSEESEEMHRKRMERELYHQMILNNIGYEYLVDVYNRDMLNEIVELIVDTVCSEQEMIRIGGDRKPKDVVKSQFLKLNSEHIRFVLKCLKENTSKVINIRQYLLTVLY
;
A
#
# COMPACT_ATOMS: atom_id res chain seq x y z
N ILE A 1 33.26 19.52 15.02
CA ILE A 1 32.07 19.37 14.14
C ILE A 1 30.89 19.09 15.07
N TYR A 2 30.07 20.12 15.34
CA TYR A 2 28.87 20.01 16.20
C TYR A 2 27.72 19.37 15.41
N VAL A 3 27.34 18.16 15.78
CA VAL A 3 26.13 17.52 15.27
C VAL A 3 24.97 17.94 16.16
N ARG A 4 24.07 18.80 15.67
CA ARG A 4 22.82 19.15 16.35
C ARG A 4 21.92 17.90 16.39
N LYS A 5 21.58 17.46 17.61
CA LYS A 5 20.55 16.43 17.83
C LYS A 5 19.20 17.04 17.44
N CYS A 6 18.57 16.49 16.42
CA CYS A 6 17.19 16.82 16.02
C CYS A 6 16.26 16.29 17.11
N THR A 7 15.59 17.18 17.85
CA THR A 7 14.65 16.81 18.90
C THR A 7 13.26 16.58 18.31
N GLN A 8 12.45 15.76 18.96
CA GLN A 8 11.07 15.44 18.57
C GLN A 8 10.19 16.69 18.33
N GLN A 9 10.53 17.81 18.95
CA GLN A 9 9.86 19.09 18.76
C GLN A 9 10.10 19.72 17.37
N ASP A 10 11.21 19.44 16.71
CA ASP A 10 11.50 19.96 15.37
C ASP A 10 10.70 19.25 14.27
N MET A 11 10.27 18.02 14.52
CA MET A 11 9.39 17.26 13.62
C MET A 11 7.94 17.73 13.70
N TYR A 12 7.49 18.16 14.88
CA TYR A 12 6.11 18.64 15.09
C TYR A 12 5.84 19.98 14.39
N LYS A 13 6.84 20.88 14.35
CA LYS A 13 6.72 22.19 13.70
C LYS A 13 6.63 22.13 12.17
N ARG A 14 7.22 21.13 11.52
CA ARG A 14 7.12 20.97 10.06
C ARG A 14 5.76 20.48 9.60
N ASN A 15 5.04 19.75 10.45
CA ASN A 15 3.74 19.15 10.09
C ASN A 15 2.56 20.14 10.25
N ILE A 16 2.76 21.27 10.93
CA ILE A 16 1.72 22.30 11.11
C ILE A 16 1.71 23.30 9.95
N GLN A 17 2.84 23.50 9.26
CA GLN A 17 2.98 24.50 8.20
C GLN A 17 2.36 24.09 6.85
N THR A 18 2.06 22.79 6.65
CA THR A 18 1.47 22.26 5.41
C THR A 18 -0.07 22.24 5.41
N ARG A 19 -0.72 22.60 6.52
CA ARG A 19 -2.20 22.53 6.64
C ARG A 19 -2.92 23.90 6.62
N GLN A 20 -2.23 25.01 6.39
CA GLN A 20 -2.83 26.35 6.44
C GLN A 20 -3.10 27.02 5.09
N ASN A 21 -2.89 26.37 3.95
CA ASN A 21 -3.03 27.04 2.64
C ASN A 21 -4.26 26.65 1.82
N ASP A 22 -5.22 25.87 2.34
CA ASP A 22 -6.37 25.40 1.53
C ASP A 22 -7.74 25.85 2.06
N ILE A 23 -7.85 27.07 2.60
CA ILE A 23 -9.18 27.66 2.88
C ILE A 23 -9.18 29.12 2.44
N SER A 24 -9.45 29.37 1.16
CA SER A 24 -10.02 30.64 0.72
C SER A 24 -10.63 30.50 -0.69
N GLY A 25 -11.91 30.22 -0.74
CA GLY A 25 -12.74 30.20 -1.95
C GLY A 25 -14.14 30.65 -1.59
N ASN A 26 -14.34 31.96 -1.48
CA ASN A 26 -15.59 32.62 -1.16
C ASN A 26 -16.57 32.51 -2.34
N ALA A 27 -17.63 31.75 -2.23
CA ALA A 27 -18.75 31.78 -3.19
C ALA A 27 -19.90 32.60 -2.60
N LYS A 28 -20.10 33.77 -3.17
CA LYS A 28 -21.17 34.73 -2.91
C LYS A 28 -22.47 34.20 -3.50
N MET A 29 -23.46 33.88 -2.66
CA MET A 29 -24.84 33.65 -3.09
C MET A 29 -25.54 34.98 -3.24
N THR A 30 -25.99 35.28 -4.43
CA THR A 30 -27.04 36.27 -4.68
C THR A 30 -28.34 35.56 -4.93
N GLY A 31 -29.33 35.84 -4.09
CA GLY A 31 -30.69 35.38 -4.27
C GLY A 31 -31.44 36.26 -5.26
N THR A 32 -32.53 35.76 -5.77
CA THR A 32 -33.72 36.32 -6.44
C THR A 32 -34.24 35.26 -7.39
N ASP A 33 -35.45 34.95 -7.53
CA ASP A 33 -36.75 35.54 -7.25
C ASP A 33 -37.81 34.47 -7.63
N MET A 34 -38.84 34.37 -6.84
CA MET A 34 -40.00 33.52 -7.18
C MET A 34 -40.89 34.27 -8.16
N SER A 35 -41.23 33.64 -9.29
CA SER A 35 -42.54 33.89 -9.91
C SER A 35 -42.92 32.77 -10.87
N GLU A 36 -44.08 32.20 -10.58
CA GLU A 36 -45.17 31.74 -11.45
C GLU A 36 -44.96 30.53 -12.36
N MET A 37 -45.64 29.46 -11.97
CA MET A 37 -46.08 28.38 -12.84
C MET A 37 -47.19 28.87 -13.79
N PRO A 38 -47.23 28.34 -15.00
CA PRO A 38 -48.50 27.81 -15.49
C PRO A 38 -48.39 26.43 -16.16
N GLY A 39 -49.41 25.63 -15.88
CA GLY A 39 -50.16 24.85 -16.88
C GLY A 39 -49.49 23.63 -17.48
N ASN A 40 -49.93 22.54 -16.97
CA ASN A 40 -49.87 21.19 -17.49
C ASN A 40 -50.57 21.07 -18.88
N ASP A 41 -49.88 20.58 -19.86
CA ASP A 41 -50.47 19.91 -21.01
C ASP A 41 -49.70 18.63 -21.34
N THR A 42 -50.45 17.55 -21.16
CA THR A 42 -50.05 16.18 -21.43
C THR A 42 -50.12 15.95 -22.94
N GLU A 43 -49.00 15.85 -23.63
CA GLU A 43 -48.95 15.25 -24.96
C GLU A 43 -48.09 14.02 -24.95
N ASP A 44 -48.68 12.94 -25.46
CA ASP A 44 -48.11 11.61 -25.66
C ASP A 44 -46.77 11.67 -26.44
N ASN A 45 -45.67 11.49 -25.77
CA ASN A 45 -44.39 11.29 -26.45
C ASN A 45 -44.09 9.78 -26.52
N LYS A 46 -44.44 9.25 -27.68
CA LYS A 46 -44.07 7.92 -28.14
C LYS A 46 -42.54 7.86 -28.25
N THR A 47 -41.89 7.39 -27.22
CA THR A 47 -40.45 7.19 -27.22
C THR A 47 -40.16 5.98 -28.09
N GLU A 48 -39.64 6.23 -29.26
CA GLU A 48 -38.96 5.21 -30.07
C GLU A 48 -37.77 4.72 -29.29
N ILE A 49 -37.75 3.44 -28.96
CA ILE A 49 -36.65 2.74 -28.33
C ILE A 49 -35.53 2.70 -29.38
N SER A 50 -34.62 3.65 -29.28
CA SER A 50 -33.37 3.61 -30.01
C SER A 50 -32.50 2.50 -29.42
N ASP A 51 -32.11 1.54 -30.28
CA ASP A 51 -31.20 0.46 -30.03
C ASP A 51 -29.82 1.00 -29.57
N THR A 52 -29.68 1.26 -28.26
CA THR A 52 -28.39 1.56 -27.63
C THR A 52 -28.04 0.50 -26.58
N ASP A 53 -28.46 -0.73 -26.82
CA ASP A 53 -28.38 -1.83 -25.84
C ASP A 53 -27.17 -2.73 -26.07
N ARG A 54 -26.05 -2.17 -26.55
CA ARG A 54 -24.82 -2.98 -26.79
C ARG A 54 -23.57 -2.51 -26.06
N SER A 55 -23.63 -1.39 -25.34
CA SER A 55 -22.46 -0.79 -24.68
C SER A 55 -22.37 -1.08 -23.18
N ASP A 56 -23.50 -1.30 -22.51
CA ASP A 56 -23.51 -1.36 -21.04
C ASP A 56 -23.03 -2.71 -20.50
N THR A 57 -23.20 -3.79 -21.27
CA THR A 57 -22.75 -5.14 -20.86
C THR A 57 -21.23 -5.30 -20.93
N GLU A 58 -20.58 -4.64 -21.86
CA GLU A 58 -19.13 -4.70 -22.03
C GLU A 58 -18.40 -3.86 -20.94
N TYR A 59 -18.99 -2.72 -20.56
CA TYR A 59 -18.48 -1.92 -19.43
C TYR A 59 -18.62 -2.61 -18.08
N LEU A 60 -19.74 -3.25 -17.82
CA LEU A 60 -19.99 -3.98 -16.57
C LEU A 60 -19.09 -5.23 -16.47
N SER A 61 -18.80 -5.88 -17.58
CA SER A 61 -17.86 -7.02 -17.62
C SER A 61 -16.43 -6.58 -17.28
N PHE A 62 -15.97 -5.47 -17.81
CA PHE A 62 -14.62 -4.95 -17.53
C PHE A 62 -14.43 -4.60 -16.05
N TYR A 63 -15.38 -3.92 -15.42
CA TYR A 63 -15.33 -3.61 -13.98
C TYR A 63 -15.42 -4.84 -13.09
N SER A 64 -16.11 -5.90 -13.51
CA SER A 64 -16.19 -7.15 -12.75
C SER A 64 -14.87 -7.93 -12.80
N GLU A 65 -14.22 -8.01 -13.96
CA GLU A 65 -12.93 -8.71 -14.11
C GLU A 65 -11.80 -8.02 -13.33
N GLU A 66 -11.72 -6.68 -13.39
CA GLU A 66 -10.73 -5.91 -12.62
C GLU A 66 -10.95 -6.06 -11.10
N SER A 67 -12.19 -6.11 -10.64
CA SER A 67 -12.53 -6.33 -9.23
C SER A 67 -12.18 -7.75 -8.78
N GLU A 68 -12.40 -8.76 -9.61
CA GLU A 68 -12.05 -10.16 -9.32
C GLU A 68 -10.55 -10.38 -9.28
N GLU A 69 -9.79 -9.77 -10.19
CA GLU A 69 -8.33 -9.84 -10.18
C GLU A 69 -7.74 -9.17 -8.94
N MET A 70 -8.24 -8.02 -8.56
CA MET A 70 -7.81 -7.32 -7.34
C MET A 70 -8.13 -8.15 -6.09
N HIS A 71 -9.31 -8.76 -6.03
CA HIS A 71 -9.70 -9.66 -4.95
C HIS A 71 -8.77 -10.88 -4.88
N ARG A 72 -8.46 -11.51 -6.00
CA ARG A 72 -7.53 -12.65 -6.08
C ARG A 72 -6.13 -12.29 -5.60
N LYS A 73 -5.58 -11.15 -6.03
CA LYS A 73 -4.27 -10.64 -5.58
C LYS A 73 -4.24 -10.39 -4.07
N ARG A 74 -5.34 -9.86 -3.53
CA ARG A 74 -5.48 -9.64 -2.08
C ARG A 74 -5.50 -10.95 -1.31
N MET A 75 -6.25 -11.94 -1.78
CA MET A 75 -6.30 -13.27 -1.16
C MET A 75 -4.95 -13.98 -1.23
N GLU A 76 -4.26 -13.89 -2.38
CA GLU A 76 -2.91 -14.44 -2.53
C GLU A 76 -1.92 -13.81 -1.56
N ARG A 77 -1.95 -12.46 -1.41
CA ARG A 77 -1.12 -11.75 -0.44
C ARG A 77 -1.36 -12.23 0.98
N GLU A 78 -2.62 -12.39 1.37
CA GLU A 78 -2.98 -12.89 2.70
C GLU A 78 -2.49 -14.31 2.95
N LEU A 79 -2.59 -15.20 1.97
CA LEU A 79 -2.05 -16.56 2.06
C LEU A 79 -0.53 -16.56 2.28
N TYR A 80 0.22 -15.74 1.53
CA TYR A 80 1.67 -15.62 1.75
C TYR A 80 1.99 -14.99 3.09
N HIS A 81 1.23 -14.00 3.53
CA HIS A 81 1.41 -13.39 4.85
C HIS A 81 1.30 -14.43 5.97
N GLN A 82 0.22 -15.23 5.97
CA GLN A 82 0.02 -16.30 6.96
C GLN A 82 1.11 -17.38 6.87
N MET A 83 1.50 -17.78 5.67
CA MET A 83 2.58 -18.75 5.46
C MET A 83 3.91 -18.24 6.04
N ILE A 84 4.25 -16.98 5.79
CA ILE A 84 5.48 -16.35 6.29
C ILE A 84 5.46 -16.27 7.81
N LEU A 85 4.36 -15.83 8.43
CA LEU A 85 4.22 -15.79 9.89
C LEU A 85 4.48 -17.17 10.53
N ASN A 86 3.93 -18.22 9.94
CA ASN A 86 4.12 -19.60 10.40
C ASN A 86 5.59 -20.05 10.23
N ASN A 87 6.19 -19.80 9.07
CA ASN A 87 7.55 -20.22 8.76
C ASN A 87 8.59 -19.58 9.70
N ILE A 88 8.41 -18.28 10.00
CA ILE A 88 9.34 -17.58 10.91
C ILE A 88 9.04 -17.81 12.39
N GLY A 89 7.91 -18.43 12.73
CA GLY A 89 7.47 -18.61 14.11
C GLY A 89 7.20 -17.29 14.82
N TYR A 90 6.44 -16.41 14.18
CA TYR A 90 6.18 -15.03 14.60
C TYR A 90 5.76 -14.92 16.06
N GLU A 91 4.86 -15.79 16.54
CA GLU A 91 4.35 -15.79 17.91
C GLU A 91 5.48 -15.90 18.96
N TYR A 92 6.49 -16.70 18.67
CA TYR A 92 7.66 -16.84 19.57
C TYR A 92 8.62 -15.67 19.49
N LEU A 93 8.69 -15.02 18.34
CA LEU A 93 9.61 -13.89 18.14
C LEU A 93 9.05 -12.61 18.75
N VAL A 94 7.72 -12.41 18.73
CA VAL A 94 7.09 -11.19 19.26
C VAL A 94 7.24 -11.03 20.76
N ASP A 95 7.43 -12.13 21.49
CA ASP A 95 7.67 -12.10 22.94
C ASP A 95 9.09 -11.64 23.30
N VAL A 96 10.03 -11.79 22.36
CA VAL A 96 11.45 -11.52 22.59
C VAL A 96 11.92 -10.22 21.92
N TYR A 97 11.31 -9.86 20.81
CA TYR A 97 11.73 -8.74 19.98
C TYR A 97 10.64 -7.67 19.85
N ASN A 98 11.06 -6.47 19.41
CA ASN A 98 10.11 -5.38 19.16
C ASN A 98 9.15 -5.75 18.04
N ARG A 99 7.84 -5.66 18.35
CA ARG A 99 6.74 -6.00 17.43
C ARG A 99 6.77 -5.18 16.14
N ASP A 100 7.01 -3.87 16.25
CA ASP A 100 6.98 -2.99 15.07
C ASP A 100 8.07 -3.36 14.08
N MET A 101 9.27 -3.66 14.57
CA MET A 101 10.37 -4.10 13.72
C MET A 101 10.11 -5.48 13.10
N LEU A 102 9.49 -6.40 13.83
CA LEU A 102 9.09 -7.70 13.28
C LEU A 102 8.05 -7.53 12.18
N ASN A 103 7.05 -6.69 12.39
CA ASN A 103 6.03 -6.39 11.39
C ASN A 103 6.64 -5.77 10.12
N GLU A 104 7.58 -4.83 10.25
CA GLU A 104 8.30 -4.26 9.10
C GLU A 104 9.06 -5.33 8.29
N ILE A 105 9.69 -6.29 8.98
CA ILE A 105 10.39 -7.41 8.32
C ILE A 105 9.38 -8.32 7.61
N VAL A 106 8.29 -8.68 8.26
CA VAL A 106 7.22 -9.53 7.67
C VAL A 106 6.65 -8.86 6.42
N GLU A 107 6.24 -7.60 6.53
CA GLU A 107 5.69 -6.85 5.39
C GLU A 107 6.69 -6.74 4.23
N LEU A 108 7.99 -6.54 4.53
CA LEU A 108 9.03 -6.53 3.52
C LEU A 108 9.15 -7.87 2.78
N ILE A 109 9.06 -8.99 3.51
CA ILE A 109 9.10 -10.33 2.93
C ILE A 109 7.85 -10.55 2.06
N VAL A 110 6.66 -10.22 2.56
CA VAL A 110 5.39 -10.34 1.82
C VAL A 110 5.41 -9.50 0.55
N ASP A 111 5.81 -8.23 0.63
CA ASP A 111 5.94 -7.34 -0.54
C ASP A 111 6.89 -7.90 -1.60
N THR A 112 7.97 -8.51 -1.15
CA THR A 112 8.97 -9.10 -2.05
C THR A 112 8.45 -10.35 -2.74
N VAL A 113 7.76 -11.23 -1.98
CA VAL A 113 7.17 -12.48 -2.48
C VAL A 113 6.00 -12.20 -3.44
N CYS A 114 5.18 -11.18 -3.15
CA CYS A 114 4.03 -10.77 -3.96
C CYS A 114 4.38 -9.73 -5.05
N SER A 115 5.66 -9.38 -5.21
CA SER A 115 6.07 -8.40 -6.21
C SER A 115 5.69 -8.84 -7.63
N GLU A 116 5.14 -7.94 -8.42
CA GLU A 116 4.83 -8.17 -9.84
C GLU A 116 6.03 -7.95 -10.76
N GLN A 117 7.11 -7.35 -10.25
CA GLN A 117 8.31 -7.07 -11.03
C GLN A 117 9.03 -8.37 -11.40
N GLU A 118 9.34 -8.58 -12.67
CA GLU A 118 10.10 -9.76 -13.14
C GLU A 118 11.49 -9.86 -12.52
N MET A 119 12.10 -8.72 -12.21
CA MET A 119 13.44 -8.61 -11.64
C MET A 119 13.43 -7.77 -10.38
N ILE A 120 13.94 -8.30 -9.29
CA ILE A 120 14.05 -7.62 -7.99
C ILE A 120 15.51 -7.25 -7.75
N ARG A 121 15.75 -6.00 -7.33
CA ARG A 121 17.10 -5.52 -7.04
C ARG A 121 17.50 -5.83 -5.59
N ILE A 122 18.55 -6.64 -5.42
CA ILE A 122 19.09 -7.03 -4.13
C ILE A 122 20.62 -6.86 -4.12
N GLY A 123 21.13 -6.11 -3.17
CA GLY A 123 22.59 -5.87 -3.03
C GLY A 123 23.25 -5.20 -4.24
N GLY A 124 22.45 -4.49 -5.06
CA GLY A 124 22.93 -3.86 -6.30
C GLY A 124 22.67 -4.69 -7.56
N ASP A 125 22.48 -5.99 -7.45
CA ASP A 125 22.20 -6.92 -8.57
C ASP A 125 20.70 -7.06 -8.82
N ARG A 126 20.35 -7.38 -10.08
CA ARG A 126 18.98 -7.76 -10.45
C ARG A 126 18.86 -9.28 -10.43
N LYS A 127 17.93 -9.78 -9.63
CA LYS A 127 17.64 -11.22 -9.49
C LYS A 127 16.24 -11.52 -10.03
N PRO A 128 16.04 -12.67 -10.70
CA PRO A 128 14.72 -13.11 -11.15
C PRO A 128 13.77 -13.23 -9.95
N LYS A 129 12.53 -12.77 -10.12
CA LYS A 129 11.46 -12.81 -9.12
C LYS A 129 11.31 -14.20 -8.49
N ASP A 130 11.25 -15.25 -9.29
CA ASP A 130 10.99 -16.61 -8.83
C ASP A 130 12.13 -17.13 -7.93
N VAL A 131 13.37 -16.77 -8.25
CA VAL A 131 14.55 -17.11 -7.44
C VAL A 131 14.45 -16.42 -6.07
N VAL A 132 14.16 -15.12 -6.07
CA VAL A 132 14.01 -14.34 -4.84
C VAL A 132 12.84 -14.89 -4.01
N LYS A 133 11.68 -15.09 -4.61
CA LYS A 133 10.50 -15.68 -3.96
C LYS A 133 10.82 -17.01 -3.29
N SER A 134 11.50 -17.91 -4.01
CA SER A 134 11.88 -19.22 -3.46
C SER A 134 12.83 -19.14 -2.28
N GLN A 135 13.72 -18.15 -2.24
CA GLN A 135 14.63 -17.93 -1.12
C GLN A 135 13.88 -17.38 0.10
N PHE A 136 13.03 -16.36 -0.12
CA PHE A 136 12.28 -15.71 0.94
C PHE A 136 11.26 -16.65 1.60
N LEU A 137 10.67 -17.57 0.86
CA LEU A 137 9.76 -18.59 1.43
C LEU A 137 10.47 -19.66 2.28
N LYS A 138 11.79 -19.76 2.22
CA LYS A 138 12.60 -20.66 3.07
C LYS A 138 13.06 -20.00 4.36
N LEU A 139 12.80 -18.72 4.56
CA LEU A 139 13.17 -18.04 5.78
C LEU A 139 12.47 -18.66 6.99
N ASN A 140 13.21 -18.82 8.07
CA ASN A 140 12.73 -19.36 9.33
C ASN A 140 13.09 -18.45 10.51
N SER A 141 12.72 -18.84 11.72
CA SER A 141 12.97 -18.07 12.94
C SER A 141 14.45 -17.78 13.19
N GLU A 142 15.37 -18.69 12.83
CA GLU A 142 16.81 -18.49 13.05
C GLU A 142 17.37 -17.40 12.14
N HIS A 143 16.93 -17.36 10.88
CA HIS A 143 17.30 -16.29 9.94
C HIS A 143 16.84 -14.92 10.45
N ILE A 144 15.59 -14.83 10.94
CA ILE A 144 15.06 -13.57 11.48
C ILE A 144 15.82 -13.15 12.75
N ARG A 145 16.10 -14.08 13.65
CA ARG A 145 16.92 -13.80 14.85
C ARG A 145 18.30 -13.27 14.48
N PHE A 146 18.95 -13.89 13.49
CA PHE A 146 20.26 -13.44 13.01
C PHE A 146 20.20 -12.00 12.47
N VAL A 147 19.19 -11.69 11.64
CA VAL A 147 18.98 -10.34 11.08
C VAL A 147 18.75 -9.32 12.19
N LEU A 148 17.88 -9.63 13.15
CA LEU A 148 17.58 -8.74 14.29
C LEU A 148 18.82 -8.52 15.16
N LYS A 149 19.65 -9.55 15.36
CA LYS A 149 20.93 -9.43 16.06
C LYS A 149 21.88 -8.50 15.30
N CYS A 150 22.05 -8.71 14.00
CA CYS A 150 22.89 -7.85 13.14
C CYS A 150 22.44 -6.39 13.17
N LEU A 151 21.13 -6.14 13.15
CA LEU A 151 20.57 -4.78 13.26
C LEU A 151 20.88 -4.13 14.61
N LYS A 152 20.81 -4.89 15.69
CA LYS A 152 21.11 -4.41 17.05
C LYS A 152 22.59 -4.11 17.24
N GLU A 153 23.46 -4.93 16.66
CA GLU A 153 24.92 -4.79 16.77
C GLU A 153 25.48 -3.76 15.77
N ASN A 154 24.70 -3.40 14.76
CA ASN A 154 25.13 -2.45 13.75
C ASN A 154 25.14 -1.02 14.31
N THR A 155 26.34 -0.50 14.56
CA THR A 155 26.56 0.87 15.04
C THR A 155 26.54 1.91 13.91
N SER A 156 26.56 1.47 12.65
CA SER A 156 26.52 2.33 11.47
C SER A 156 25.10 2.79 11.19
N LYS A 157 24.93 4.07 10.85
CA LYS A 157 23.63 4.59 10.44
C LYS A 157 23.23 4.00 9.09
N VAL A 158 22.29 3.05 9.10
CA VAL A 158 21.72 2.50 7.88
C VAL A 158 20.85 3.59 7.21
N ILE A 159 21.22 4.01 6.01
CA ILE A 159 20.51 5.07 5.28
C ILE A 159 19.19 4.52 4.68
N ASN A 160 19.24 3.29 4.16
CA ASN A 160 18.08 2.62 3.59
C ASN A 160 17.90 1.25 4.23
N ILE A 161 17.09 1.21 5.29
CA ILE A 161 16.85 -0.01 6.07
C ILE A 161 16.18 -1.10 5.22
N ARG A 162 15.25 -0.75 4.32
CA ARG A 162 14.56 -1.70 3.46
C ARG A 162 15.55 -2.42 2.52
N GLN A 163 16.44 -1.67 1.87
CA GLN A 163 17.44 -2.26 0.97
C GLN A 163 18.48 -3.10 1.72
N TYR A 164 18.86 -2.67 2.92
CA TYR A 164 19.74 -3.44 3.79
C TYR A 164 19.10 -4.77 4.19
N LEU A 165 17.86 -4.74 4.67
CA LEU A 165 17.11 -5.95 5.04
C LEU A 165 16.94 -6.92 3.87
N LEU A 166 16.60 -6.44 2.68
CA LEU A 166 16.51 -7.27 1.47
C LEU A 166 17.84 -7.99 1.19
N THR A 167 18.96 -7.30 1.40
CA THR A 167 20.29 -7.87 1.14
C THR A 167 20.70 -8.91 2.19
N VAL A 168 20.33 -8.69 3.45
CA VAL A 168 20.69 -9.60 4.56
C VAL A 168 19.78 -10.83 4.61
N LEU A 169 18.52 -10.69 4.18
CA LEU A 169 17.54 -11.78 4.14
C LEU A 169 17.72 -12.70 2.91
N TYR A 170 18.36 -12.22 1.84
CA TYR A 170 18.64 -12.98 0.63
C TYR A 170 19.87 -13.85 0.76
#